data_a06127f8551366ba9bea5921478a71f8
#
_entry.id   a06127f8551366ba9bea5921478a71f8
#
_cell.length_a   1.000
_cell.length_b   1.000
_cell.length_c   1.000
_cell.angle_alpha   90.00
_cell.angle_beta   90.00
_cell.angle_gamma   90.00
#
_symmetry.space_group_name_H-M   'P 1'
#
loop_
_entity.id
_entity.type
_entity.pdbx_description
1 polymer ?
#
loop_
_entity_poly.entity_id
_entity_poly.type
_entity_poly.pdbx_seq_one_letter_code
_entity_poly.pdbx_strand_id
1 'polypeptide(L)'
;NVPVTSANAQGRVMTDIDLTLETATRDVSGVVVVNKVVDRTNPAITPNAEIAGIVANYKVLVAPIANQVIGSIARDVLNLKDAACNMPAGDLIADSQLASTAAPGLGGAQLALMNPGGVRNPGFLFANGPANEGDGNVTYGEAFTVQPFGNSLVTMTLSTQQIRDTLEQQFANCFGQTTFGRILLPSNGLRYEWDNAQVCGAKVRSATLTVGGVSETLVADGAVVNPARTWRVTVNNFLADGGDAFTTLKGGIDRLGGAQDIDALSAYLAAYKTPNLPYDPLDPSLGKPRIVRLDAGTTCP
;
A
#
# COMPACT_ATOMS: atom_id res chain seq x y z
N ASN A 1 17.07 -25.46 -26.45
CA ASN A 1 16.04 -24.88 -25.54
C ASN A 1 16.64 -24.73 -24.16
N VAL A 2 16.55 -23.55 -23.57
CA VAL A 2 16.97 -23.28 -22.20
C VAL A 2 15.68 -23.25 -21.35
N PRO A 3 15.53 -24.10 -20.32
CA PRO A 3 14.38 -24.04 -19.45
C PRO A 3 14.43 -22.74 -18.64
N VAL A 4 13.27 -22.09 -18.54
CA VAL A 4 13.05 -20.91 -17.68
C VAL A 4 12.06 -21.31 -16.61
N THR A 5 12.44 -21.17 -15.36
CA THR A 5 11.60 -21.57 -14.21
C THR A 5 11.53 -20.45 -13.18
N SER A 6 10.46 -20.46 -12.39
CA SER A 6 10.27 -19.59 -11.24
C SER A 6 9.68 -20.38 -10.09
N ALA A 7 10.27 -20.24 -8.91
CA ALA A 7 9.83 -20.91 -7.69
C ALA A 7 8.75 -20.14 -6.92
N ASN A 8 8.02 -19.20 -7.56
CA ASN A 8 7.07 -18.33 -6.87
C ASN A 8 7.76 -17.47 -5.79
N ALA A 9 7.02 -16.94 -4.83
CA ALA A 9 7.51 -16.09 -3.75
C ALA A 9 7.32 -16.73 -2.38
N GLN A 10 8.08 -16.25 -1.39
CA GLN A 10 7.90 -16.56 0.05
C GLN A 10 8.10 -18.05 0.39
N GLY A 11 8.95 -18.78 -0.34
CA GLY A 11 9.24 -20.19 -0.07
C GLY A 11 8.05 -21.15 -0.29
N ARG A 12 7.05 -20.75 -1.08
CA ARG A 12 5.86 -21.58 -1.36
C ARG A 12 6.14 -22.72 -2.32
N VAL A 13 7.13 -22.56 -3.18
CA VAL A 13 7.54 -23.54 -4.18
C VAL A 13 9.06 -23.67 -4.13
N MET A 14 9.55 -24.88 -4.27
CA MET A 14 10.96 -25.19 -4.48
C MET A 14 11.10 -25.72 -5.92
N THR A 15 12.01 -25.16 -6.70
CA THR A 15 12.35 -25.70 -8.02
C THR A 15 13.53 -26.66 -7.86
N ASP A 16 13.29 -27.92 -8.23
CA ASP A 16 14.30 -28.97 -8.28
C ASP A 16 14.79 -29.10 -9.71
N ILE A 17 16.10 -29.04 -9.92
CA ILE A 17 16.71 -29.03 -11.26
C ILE A 17 17.79 -30.10 -11.32
N ASP A 18 17.53 -31.17 -12.07
CA ASP A 18 18.51 -32.20 -12.35
C ASP A 18 19.19 -31.94 -13.70
N LEU A 19 20.53 -31.86 -13.66
CA LEU A 19 21.34 -31.65 -14.85
C LEU A 19 22.12 -32.91 -15.17
N THR A 20 22.03 -33.37 -16.42
CA THR A 20 22.92 -34.38 -16.98
C THR A 20 24.06 -33.69 -17.71
N LEU A 21 25.30 -33.97 -17.28
CA LEU A 21 26.51 -33.41 -17.88
C LEU A 21 27.23 -34.46 -18.69
N GLU A 22 27.63 -34.12 -19.92
CA GLU A 22 28.55 -34.91 -20.70
C GLU A 22 29.99 -34.67 -20.22
N THR A 23 30.65 -35.70 -19.71
CA THR A 23 31.94 -35.54 -19.04
C THR A 23 33.08 -35.19 -20.04
N ALA A 24 32.97 -35.58 -21.31
CA ALA A 24 33.99 -35.32 -22.32
C ALA A 24 33.96 -33.86 -22.82
N THR A 25 32.75 -33.32 -23.06
CA THR A 25 32.56 -31.93 -23.60
C THR A 25 32.32 -30.93 -22.46
N ARG A 26 31.91 -31.39 -21.29
CA ARG A 26 31.44 -30.59 -20.13
C ARG A 26 30.15 -29.81 -20.41
N ASP A 27 29.44 -30.19 -21.47
CA ASP A 27 28.15 -29.58 -21.84
C ASP A 27 26.99 -30.24 -21.08
N VAL A 28 25.89 -29.47 -20.92
CA VAL A 28 24.65 -30.01 -20.40
C VAL A 28 23.92 -30.78 -21.52
N SER A 29 23.82 -32.11 -21.35
CA SER A 29 23.12 -32.99 -22.31
C SER A 29 21.64 -33.23 -21.96
N GLY A 30 21.24 -32.97 -20.72
CA GLY A 30 19.85 -33.10 -20.28
C GLY A 30 19.52 -32.20 -19.11
N VAL A 31 18.27 -31.73 -19.06
CA VAL A 31 17.72 -30.93 -17.94
C VAL A 31 16.33 -31.41 -17.60
N VAL A 32 16.10 -31.75 -16.36
CA VAL A 32 14.76 -32.03 -15.81
C VAL A 32 14.45 -30.99 -14.75
N VAL A 33 13.28 -30.33 -14.85
CA VAL A 33 12.86 -29.28 -13.94
C VAL A 33 11.51 -29.65 -13.34
N VAL A 34 11.41 -29.66 -12.00
CA VAL A 34 10.17 -29.96 -11.27
C VAL A 34 9.95 -28.90 -10.21
N ASN A 35 8.79 -28.25 -10.26
CA ASN A 35 8.35 -27.35 -9.19
C ASN A 35 7.60 -28.16 -8.11
N LYS A 36 8.15 -28.17 -6.90
CA LYS A 36 7.57 -28.85 -5.73
C LYS A 36 6.90 -27.82 -4.81
N VAL A 37 5.61 -27.96 -4.58
CA VAL A 37 4.87 -27.10 -3.63
C VAL A 37 5.30 -27.47 -2.21
N VAL A 38 5.66 -26.47 -1.41
CA VAL A 38 5.95 -26.62 0.02
C VAL A 38 4.60 -26.67 0.76
N ASP A 39 4.03 -27.87 0.84
CA ASP A 39 2.78 -28.10 1.56
C ASP A 39 3.06 -28.23 3.07
N ARG A 40 2.77 -27.16 3.81
CA ARG A 40 2.99 -27.09 5.27
C ARG A 40 2.02 -27.96 6.08
N THR A 41 0.98 -28.50 5.44
CA THR A 41 0.03 -29.43 6.05
C THR A 41 0.44 -30.89 5.87
N ASN A 42 1.42 -31.16 5.00
CA ASN A 42 1.95 -32.50 4.79
C ASN A 42 2.81 -32.94 5.97
N PRO A 43 2.41 -33.97 6.74
CA PRO A 43 3.15 -34.41 7.92
C PRO A 43 4.53 -35.01 7.59
N ALA A 44 4.79 -35.38 6.33
CA ALA A 44 6.10 -35.84 5.88
C ALA A 44 7.13 -34.70 5.75
N ILE A 45 6.69 -33.44 5.73
CA ILE A 45 7.56 -32.25 5.69
C ILE A 45 7.76 -31.76 7.11
N THR A 46 8.87 -32.16 7.73
CA THR A 46 9.23 -31.75 9.09
C THR A 46 10.07 -30.49 9.06
N PRO A 47 9.70 -29.42 9.82
CA PRO A 47 10.54 -28.25 9.95
C PRO A 47 11.95 -28.63 10.49
N ASN A 48 12.99 -27.99 9.94
CA ASN A 48 14.35 -28.16 10.47
C ASN A 48 14.41 -27.60 11.90
N ALA A 49 14.81 -28.45 12.87
CA ALA A 49 14.78 -28.12 14.28
C ALA A 49 15.72 -26.95 14.65
N GLU A 50 16.90 -26.86 14.03
CA GLU A 50 17.83 -25.76 14.24
C GLU A 50 17.24 -24.42 13.78
N ILE A 51 16.72 -24.38 12.57
CA ILE A 51 16.06 -23.16 12.04
C ILE A 51 14.83 -22.79 12.87
N ALA A 52 14.03 -23.78 13.28
CA ALA A 52 12.89 -23.53 14.17
C ALA A 52 13.32 -22.93 15.51
N GLY A 53 14.44 -23.41 16.08
CA GLY A 53 15.04 -22.85 17.30
C GLY A 53 15.51 -21.41 17.11
N ILE A 54 16.18 -21.10 16.01
CA ILE A 54 16.61 -19.73 15.68
C ILE A 54 15.38 -18.80 15.60
N VAL A 55 14.34 -19.21 14.86
CA VAL A 55 13.10 -18.43 14.72
C VAL A 55 12.42 -18.21 16.07
N ALA A 56 12.35 -19.24 16.93
CA ALA A 56 11.78 -19.13 18.26
C ALA A 56 12.54 -18.12 19.14
N ASN A 57 13.88 -18.14 19.13
CA ASN A 57 14.71 -17.21 19.87
C ASN A 57 14.48 -15.76 19.41
N TYR A 58 14.45 -15.50 18.10
CA TYR A 58 14.14 -14.15 17.59
C TYR A 58 12.74 -13.69 17.94
N LYS A 59 11.73 -14.59 17.93
CA LYS A 59 10.37 -14.25 18.36
C LYS A 59 10.34 -13.78 19.82
N VAL A 60 11.08 -14.41 20.72
CA VAL A 60 11.18 -13.99 22.12
C VAL A 60 11.82 -12.60 22.23
N LEU A 61 12.87 -12.32 21.47
CA LEU A 61 13.57 -11.03 21.49
C LEU A 61 12.70 -9.88 20.97
N VAL A 62 11.87 -10.10 19.95
CA VAL A 62 11.04 -9.04 19.36
C VAL A 62 9.68 -8.90 20.05
N ALA A 63 9.22 -9.89 20.83
CA ALA A 63 7.90 -9.88 21.45
C ALA A 63 7.60 -8.61 22.28
N PRO A 64 8.50 -8.03 23.07
CA PRO A 64 8.24 -6.81 23.83
C PRO A 64 7.85 -5.60 22.95
N ILE A 65 8.36 -5.55 21.71
CA ILE A 65 8.04 -4.50 20.74
C ILE A 65 6.83 -4.92 19.90
N ALA A 66 6.88 -6.13 19.33
CA ALA A 66 5.85 -6.63 18.43
C ALA A 66 4.45 -6.70 19.09
N ASN A 67 4.40 -7.10 20.37
CA ASN A 67 3.13 -7.24 21.10
C ASN A 67 2.66 -5.94 21.77
N GLN A 68 3.37 -4.83 21.58
CA GLN A 68 2.94 -3.54 22.12
C GLN A 68 1.66 -3.10 21.42
N VAL A 69 0.57 -2.89 22.17
CA VAL A 69 -0.65 -2.30 21.66
C VAL A 69 -0.40 -0.83 21.33
N ILE A 70 -0.57 -0.47 20.08
CA ILE A 70 -0.34 0.89 19.55
C ILE A 70 -1.64 1.67 19.29
N GLY A 71 -2.80 0.99 19.21
CA GLY A 71 -4.10 1.61 18.97
C GLY A 71 -5.23 0.60 19.08
N SER A 72 -6.45 1.03 18.71
CA SER A 72 -7.59 0.14 18.63
C SER A 72 -8.51 0.47 17.46
N ILE A 73 -9.25 -0.54 16.99
CA ILE A 73 -10.20 -0.47 15.87
C ILE A 73 -11.56 -0.97 16.33
N ALA A 74 -12.64 -0.40 15.80
CA ALA A 74 -14.02 -0.78 16.13
C ALA A 74 -14.52 -2.03 15.38
N ARG A 75 -13.86 -2.37 14.27
CA ARG A 75 -14.13 -3.50 13.38
C ARG A 75 -12.95 -3.73 12.46
N ASP A 76 -12.99 -4.79 11.67
CA ASP A 76 -11.97 -5.08 10.65
C ASP A 76 -11.70 -3.88 9.74
N VAL A 77 -10.41 -3.58 9.52
CA VAL A 77 -9.92 -2.56 8.58
C VAL A 77 -9.12 -3.28 7.50
N LEU A 78 -9.85 -3.79 6.51
CA LEU A 78 -9.30 -4.75 5.54
C LEU A 78 -8.57 -4.09 4.38
N ASN A 79 -7.67 -4.84 3.76
CA ASN A 79 -7.08 -4.48 2.47
C ASN A 79 -7.91 -4.99 1.28
N LEU A 80 -9.20 -5.14 1.44
CA LEU A 80 -10.13 -5.50 0.37
C LEU A 80 -10.61 -4.24 -0.34
N LYS A 81 -10.58 -4.31 -1.68
CA LYS A 81 -11.06 -3.23 -2.54
C LYS A 81 -12.52 -3.44 -2.90
N ASP A 82 -13.30 -2.37 -2.88
CA ASP A 82 -14.61 -2.34 -3.53
C ASP A 82 -14.47 -2.16 -5.06
N ALA A 83 -15.59 -2.09 -5.78
CA ALA A 83 -15.61 -1.90 -7.24
C ALA A 83 -15.01 -0.57 -7.70
N ALA A 84 -15.07 0.46 -6.85
CA ALA A 84 -14.46 1.77 -7.10
C ALA A 84 -12.98 1.84 -6.68
N CYS A 85 -12.49 0.78 -6.03
CA CYS A 85 -11.13 0.63 -5.51
C CYS A 85 -10.87 1.33 -4.15
N ASN A 86 -11.90 1.74 -3.41
CA ASN A 86 -11.69 2.12 -2.01
C ASN A 86 -11.17 0.91 -1.22
N MET A 87 -10.23 1.15 -0.31
CA MET A 87 -9.59 0.14 0.51
C MET A 87 -9.43 0.68 1.93
N PRO A 88 -10.21 0.23 2.92
CA PRO A 88 -10.20 0.78 4.28
C PRO A 88 -8.82 0.87 4.93
N ALA A 89 -7.99 -0.18 4.81
CA ALA A 89 -6.64 -0.17 5.36
C ALA A 89 -5.72 0.82 4.64
N GLY A 90 -5.92 1.01 3.34
CA GLY A 90 -5.16 1.99 2.58
C GLY A 90 -5.55 3.42 2.89
N ASP A 91 -6.84 3.68 3.15
CA ASP A 91 -7.33 4.97 3.60
C ASP A 91 -6.73 5.35 4.97
N LEU A 92 -6.71 4.40 5.93
CA LEU A 92 -6.08 4.58 7.24
C LEU A 92 -4.60 4.95 7.11
N ILE A 93 -3.85 4.23 6.25
CA ILE A 93 -2.43 4.49 6.03
C ILE A 93 -2.22 5.85 5.36
N ALA A 94 -3.01 6.21 4.35
CA ALA A 94 -2.91 7.52 3.71
C ALA A 94 -3.19 8.66 4.71
N ASP A 95 -4.18 8.48 5.60
CA ASP A 95 -4.48 9.44 6.68
C ASP A 95 -3.33 9.57 7.67
N SER A 96 -2.68 8.48 8.03
CA SER A 96 -1.52 8.49 8.93
C SER A 96 -0.33 9.24 8.32
N GLN A 97 -0.09 9.04 7.02
CA GLN A 97 0.95 9.75 6.27
C GLN A 97 0.67 11.25 6.20
N LEU A 98 -0.58 11.65 5.93
CA LEU A 98 -1.00 13.05 5.95
C LEU A 98 -0.82 13.65 7.34
N ALA A 99 -1.32 12.99 8.39
CA ALA A 99 -1.23 13.49 9.76
C ALA A 99 0.22 13.70 10.21
N SER A 100 1.12 12.79 9.83
CA SER A 100 2.55 12.87 10.17
C SER A 100 3.29 14.01 9.47
N THR A 101 2.75 14.55 8.37
CA THR A 101 3.44 15.53 7.51
C THR A 101 2.67 16.83 7.31
N ALA A 102 1.48 16.97 7.89
CA ALA A 102 0.63 18.16 7.72
C ALA A 102 1.17 19.41 8.40
N ALA A 103 1.87 19.28 9.52
CA ALA A 103 2.43 20.45 10.21
C ALA A 103 3.46 21.17 9.30
N PRO A 104 3.49 22.52 9.30
CA PRO A 104 4.41 23.27 8.42
C PRO A 104 5.88 22.86 8.54
N GLY A 105 6.37 22.59 9.75
CA GLY A 105 7.75 22.14 10.00
C GLY A 105 8.02 20.69 9.58
N LEU A 106 6.98 19.89 9.26
CA LEU A 106 7.07 18.49 8.86
C LEU A 106 6.75 18.29 7.37
N GLY A 107 6.56 19.37 6.61
CA GLY A 107 6.30 19.31 5.17
C GLY A 107 5.09 20.12 4.72
N GLY A 108 4.15 20.43 5.62
CA GLY A 108 2.94 21.20 5.32
C GLY A 108 2.01 20.46 4.35
N ALA A 109 1.95 19.13 4.42
CA ALA A 109 1.16 18.30 3.51
C ALA A 109 -0.32 18.67 3.56
N GLN A 110 -0.95 18.69 2.41
CA GLN A 110 -2.37 18.97 2.21
C GLN A 110 -3.14 17.72 1.77
N LEU A 111 -2.43 16.75 1.22
CA LEU A 111 -2.95 15.42 0.88
C LEU A 111 -1.82 14.39 0.91
N ALA A 112 -2.21 13.12 1.06
CA ALA A 112 -1.30 12.00 0.89
C ALA A 112 -1.91 10.95 -0.06
N LEU A 113 -1.04 10.20 -0.74
CA LEU A 113 -1.44 9.12 -1.64
C LEU A 113 -0.66 7.84 -1.29
N MET A 114 -1.39 6.74 -1.13
CA MET A 114 -0.82 5.43 -0.83
C MET A 114 -1.02 4.46 -2.00
N ASN A 115 0.01 3.71 -2.37
CA ASN A 115 -0.12 2.66 -3.38
C ASN A 115 -0.73 1.38 -2.77
N PRO A 116 -1.60 0.69 -3.51
CA PRO A 116 -2.28 -0.52 -2.99
C PRO A 116 -1.31 -1.65 -2.67
N GLY A 117 -0.20 -1.77 -3.40
CA GLY A 117 0.84 -2.77 -3.14
C GLY A 117 1.57 -2.58 -1.82
N GLY A 118 1.58 -1.37 -1.28
CA GLY A 118 2.15 -1.02 0.01
C GLY A 118 1.27 -1.38 1.21
N VAL A 119 0.05 -1.87 0.99
CA VAL A 119 -0.89 -2.31 2.03
C VAL A 119 -0.99 -3.82 1.98
N ARG A 120 -0.47 -4.54 2.97
CA ARG A 120 -0.43 -6.00 2.98
C ARG A 120 -1.72 -6.62 3.53
N ASN A 121 -2.04 -7.79 2.97
CA ASN A 121 -3.18 -8.61 3.37
C ASN A 121 -2.91 -9.27 4.75
N PRO A 122 -3.91 -9.36 5.61
CA PRO A 122 -5.34 -9.07 5.42
C PRO A 122 -5.74 -7.60 5.71
N GLY A 123 -4.85 -6.72 6.14
CA GLY A 123 -5.13 -5.49 6.83
C GLY A 123 -5.18 -5.75 8.34
N PHE A 124 -6.03 -5.03 9.07
CA PHE A 124 -6.17 -5.17 10.51
C PHE A 124 -7.47 -5.91 10.83
N LEU A 125 -7.37 -6.97 11.63
CA LEU A 125 -8.50 -7.78 12.07
C LEU A 125 -8.95 -7.37 13.46
N PHE A 126 -10.26 -7.28 13.70
CA PHE A 126 -10.83 -6.96 15.01
C PHE A 126 -10.63 -8.09 16.02
N ALA A 127 -10.68 -9.32 15.54
CA ALA A 127 -10.52 -10.49 16.40
C ALA A 127 -9.10 -10.56 16.98
N ASN A 128 -9.02 -10.95 18.25
CA ASN A 128 -7.77 -11.14 18.99
C ASN A 128 -6.73 -11.95 18.21
N GLY A 129 -5.56 -11.40 18.07
CA GLY A 129 -4.46 -11.98 17.29
C GLY A 129 -3.52 -12.86 18.11
N PRO A 130 -2.37 -13.24 17.52
CA PRO A 130 -1.41 -14.16 18.15
C PRO A 130 -0.73 -13.62 19.41
N ALA A 131 -0.73 -12.31 19.62
CA ALA A 131 -0.16 -11.67 20.81
C ALA A 131 -1.08 -11.75 22.04
N ASN A 132 -2.32 -12.22 21.83
CA ASN A 132 -3.39 -12.25 22.83
C ASN A 132 -3.68 -10.86 23.41
N GLU A 133 -3.69 -9.85 22.54
CA GLU A 133 -3.85 -8.42 22.85
C GLU A 133 -5.30 -8.04 23.20
N GLY A 134 -6.27 -8.93 22.91
CA GLY A 134 -7.72 -8.71 23.06
C GLY A 134 -8.36 -8.08 21.81
N ASP A 135 -9.66 -8.37 21.61
CA ASP A 135 -10.42 -7.92 20.46
C ASP A 135 -10.33 -6.40 20.26
N GLY A 136 -10.13 -6.00 19.03
CA GLY A 136 -10.06 -4.61 18.61
C GLY A 136 -8.76 -3.88 18.93
N ASN A 137 -7.86 -4.44 19.73
CA ASN A 137 -6.53 -3.87 19.90
C ASN A 137 -5.66 -4.14 18.68
N VAL A 138 -4.80 -3.19 18.35
CA VAL A 138 -3.82 -3.29 17.25
C VAL A 138 -2.44 -3.22 17.84
N THR A 139 -1.62 -4.25 17.55
CA THR A 139 -0.23 -4.32 17.97
C THR A 139 0.72 -3.73 16.93
N TYR A 140 1.93 -3.38 17.37
CA TYR A 140 3.00 -2.95 16.46
C TYR A 140 3.35 -4.05 15.42
N GLY A 141 3.32 -5.32 15.84
CA GLY A 141 3.58 -6.46 14.95
C GLY A 141 2.56 -6.61 13.84
N GLU A 142 1.28 -6.34 14.13
CA GLU A 142 0.22 -6.31 13.11
C GLU A 142 0.41 -5.13 12.15
N ALA A 143 0.70 -3.93 12.67
CA ALA A 143 1.00 -2.77 11.84
C ALA A 143 2.21 -3.02 10.95
N PHE A 144 3.28 -3.61 11.48
CA PHE A 144 4.45 -4.01 10.69
C PHE A 144 4.12 -5.10 9.67
N THR A 145 3.19 -6.00 9.94
CA THR A 145 2.72 -7.00 8.97
C THR A 145 1.99 -6.36 7.80
N VAL A 146 1.20 -5.31 8.06
CA VAL A 146 0.45 -4.56 7.05
C VAL A 146 1.36 -3.61 6.26
N GLN A 147 2.34 -2.99 6.93
CA GLN A 147 3.31 -2.04 6.35
C GLN A 147 4.77 -2.44 6.66
N PRO A 148 5.34 -3.51 6.06
CA PRO A 148 6.63 -4.07 6.47
C PRO A 148 7.85 -3.42 5.78
N PHE A 149 7.70 -2.32 5.07
CA PHE A 149 8.73 -1.83 4.14
C PHE A 149 9.74 -0.88 4.77
N GLY A 150 9.35 -0.17 5.84
CA GLY A 150 10.20 0.86 6.44
C GLY A 150 10.54 2.00 5.47
N ASN A 151 9.58 2.37 4.60
CA ASN A 151 9.74 3.51 3.71
C ASN A 151 9.76 4.81 4.51
N SER A 152 10.56 5.78 4.07
CA SER A 152 10.46 7.15 4.56
C SER A 152 9.31 7.87 3.84
N LEU A 153 8.59 8.74 4.55
CA LEU A 153 7.63 9.65 3.95
C LEU A 153 8.37 10.76 3.21
N VAL A 154 7.85 11.16 2.06
CA VAL A 154 8.38 12.27 1.26
C VAL A 154 7.23 13.23 0.95
N THR A 155 7.35 14.47 1.44
CA THR A 155 6.43 15.54 1.06
C THR A 155 7.06 16.38 -0.05
N MET A 156 6.31 16.61 -1.11
CA MET A 156 6.77 17.36 -2.28
C MET A 156 5.71 18.34 -2.77
N THR A 157 6.12 19.32 -3.54
CA THR A 157 5.22 20.23 -4.26
C THR A 157 4.86 19.65 -5.62
N LEU A 158 3.57 19.48 -5.87
CA LEU A 158 3.02 19.11 -7.17
C LEU A 158 2.02 20.17 -7.62
N SER A 159 1.95 20.44 -8.94
CA SER A 159 0.88 21.23 -9.53
C SER A 159 -0.42 20.41 -9.62
N THR A 160 -1.57 21.08 -9.77
CA THR A 160 -2.85 20.43 -10.03
C THR A 160 -2.78 19.53 -11.27
N GLN A 161 -2.07 19.98 -12.30
CA GLN A 161 -1.83 19.18 -13.49
C GLN A 161 -1.09 17.88 -13.15
N GLN A 162 -0.02 17.94 -12.35
CA GLN A 162 0.74 16.74 -11.96
C GLN A 162 -0.08 15.79 -11.07
N ILE A 163 -0.94 16.33 -10.19
CA ILE A 163 -1.85 15.50 -9.38
C ILE A 163 -2.82 14.74 -10.29
N ARG A 164 -3.47 15.43 -11.25
CA ARG A 164 -4.36 14.78 -12.20
C ARG A 164 -3.62 13.74 -13.04
N ASP A 165 -2.42 14.05 -13.53
CA ASP A 165 -1.62 13.14 -14.32
C ASP A 165 -1.20 11.90 -13.51
N THR A 166 -0.92 12.07 -12.21
CA THR A 166 -0.67 10.96 -11.28
C THR A 166 -1.93 10.08 -11.12
N LEU A 167 -3.10 10.70 -10.97
CA LEU A 167 -4.38 9.98 -10.91
C LEU A 167 -4.75 9.30 -12.24
N GLU A 168 -4.37 9.85 -13.38
CA GLU A 168 -4.53 9.19 -14.68
C GLU A 168 -3.50 8.05 -14.87
N GLN A 169 -2.29 8.20 -14.36
CA GLN A 169 -1.24 7.19 -14.44
C GLN A 169 -1.57 5.91 -13.66
N GLN A 170 -2.55 5.94 -12.76
CA GLN A 170 -2.99 4.74 -12.02
C GLN A 170 -3.73 3.70 -12.89
N PHE A 171 -4.20 4.07 -14.08
CA PHE A 171 -4.91 3.17 -14.98
C PHE A 171 -3.95 2.43 -15.92
N ALA A 172 -4.25 1.16 -16.22
CA ALA A 172 -3.44 0.32 -17.10
C ALA A 172 -3.17 0.99 -18.45
N ASN A 173 -1.92 0.94 -18.89
CA ASN A 173 -1.41 1.50 -20.15
C ASN A 173 -1.58 3.04 -20.29
N CYS A 174 -1.95 3.77 -19.21
CA CYS A 174 -2.07 5.22 -19.26
C CYS A 174 -0.80 5.90 -18.74
N PHE A 175 -0.33 6.94 -19.42
CA PHE A 175 0.81 7.77 -19.00
C PHE A 175 2.09 6.98 -18.65
N GLY A 176 2.34 5.87 -19.36
CA GLY A 176 3.47 5.00 -19.11
C GLY A 176 3.27 3.95 -18.01
N GLN A 177 2.05 3.80 -17.48
CA GLN A 177 1.71 2.71 -16.57
C GLN A 177 1.80 1.36 -17.29
N THR A 178 2.08 0.32 -16.52
CA THR A 178 2.11 -1.07 -17.01
C THR A 178 0.72 -1.56 -17.43
N THR A 179 0.62 -2.81 -17.85
CA THR A 179 -0.65 -3.47 -18.20
C THR A 179 -1.58 -3.70 -16.99
N PHE A 180 -1.14 -3.35 -15.78
CA PHE A 180 -1.91 -3.49 -14.55
C PHE A 180 -2.25 -2.11 -13.98
N GLY A 181 -3.53 -1.89 -13.67
CA GLY A 181 -3.98 -0.72 -12.91
C GLY A 181 -3.51 -0.76 -11.46
N ARG A 182 -3.22 0.41 -10.89
CA ARG A 182 -2.78 0.58 -9.49
C ARG A 182 -3.45 1.80 -8.89
N ILE A 183 -4.73 1.67 -8.58
CA ILE A 183 -5.53 2.80 -8.06
C ILE A 183 -4.98 3.23 -6.71
N LEU A 184 -4.56 4.49 -6.63
CA LEU A 184 -4.00 5.11 -5.43
C LEU A 184 -5.10 5.42 -4.42
N LEU A 185 -4.77 5.22 -3.15
CA LEU A 185 -5.66 5.45 -2.02
C LEU A 185 -5.37 6.84 -1.46
N PRO A 186 -6.32 7.79 -1.55
CA PRO A 186 -6.13 9.15 -1.09
C PRO A 186 -6.36 9.26 0.42
N SER A 187 -5.67 10.21 1.06
CA SER A 187 -6.01 10.64 2.41
C SER A 187 -7.34 11.37 2.48
N ASN A 188 -7.89 11.52 3.68
CA ASN A 188 -9.08 12.32 3.93
C ASN A 188 -8.90 13.74 3.36
N GLY A 189 -9.96 14.27 2.74
CA GLY A 189 -9.95 15.55 2.03
C GLY A 189 -9.88 15.43 0.52
N LEU A 190 -9.11 14.48 -0.05
CA LEU A 190 -9.14 14.25 -1.50
C LEU A 190 -10.24 13.25 -1.86
N ARG A 191 -11.12 13.67 -2.75
CA ARG A 191 -12.15 12.83 -3.39
C ARG A 191 -12.03 12.92 -4.88
N TYR A 192 -12.19 11.81 -5.59
CA TYR A 192 -12.21 11.81 -7.05
C TYR A 192 -13.16 10.76 -7.62
N GLU A 193 -13.63 11.05 -8.82
CA GLU A 193 -14.50 10.18 -9.59
C GLU A 193 -13.81 9.80 -10.89
N TRP A 194 -13.96 8.55 -11.30
CA TRP A 194 -13.34 8.03 -12.50
C TRP A 194 -14.26 7.12 -13.31
N ASP A 195 -14.01 7.06 -14.61
CA ASP A 195 -14.73 6.27 -15.59
C ASP A 195 -13.71 5.50 -16.45
N ASN A 196 -13.68 4.16 -16.32
CA ASN A 196 -12.74 3.35 -17.09
C ASN A 196 -13.06 3.27 -18.58
N ALA A 197 -14.28 3.61 -18.98
CA ALA A 197 -14.67 3.65 -20.40
C ALA A 197 -14.04 4.80 -21.17
N GLN A 198 -13.52 5.82 -20.47
CA GLN A 198 -12.87 6.96 -21.08
C GLN A 198 -11.46 6.64 -21.56
N VAL A 199 -10.95 7.45 -22.49
CA VAL A 199 -9.56 7.38 -22.95
C VAL A 199 -8.58 7.85 -21.87
N CYS A 200 -7.32 7.46 -21.97
CA CYS A 200 -6.27 7.96 -21.08
C CYS A 200 -6.20 9.50 -21.12
N GLY A 201 -6.12 10.13 -19.97
CA GLY A 201 -6.16 11.58 -19.81
C GLY A 201 -7.55 12.16 -19.61
N ALA A 202 -8.61 11.33 -19.67
CA ALA A 202 -9.99 11.72 -19.41
C ALA A 202 -10.72 10.75 -18.45
N LYS A 203 -10.01 9.77 -17.88
CA LYS A 203 -10.60 8.78 -16.97
C LYS A 203 -10.98 9.40 -15.63
N VAL A 204 -10.19 10.31 -15.10
CA VAL A 204 -10.53 11.09 -13.89
C VAL A 204 -11.52 12.18 -14.29
N ARG A 205 -12.80 12.01 -13.92
CA ARG A 205 -13.90 12.89 -14.31
C ARG A 205 -14.03 14.10 -13.40
N SER A 206 -13.89 13.89 -12.10
CA SER A 206 -13.86 14.96 -11.11
C SER A 206 -12.83 14.68 -10.02
N ALA A 207 -12.27 15.73 -9.44
CA ALA A 207 -11.45 15.66 -8.25
C ALA A 207 -11.61 16.93 -7.42
N THR A 208 -11.80 16.78 -6.12
CA THR A 208 -11.95 17.89 -5.16
C THR A 208 -11.06 17.62 -3.97
N LEU A 209 -10.32 18.64 -3.55
CA LEU A 209 -9.49 18.61 -2.35
C LEU A 209 -10.04 19.59 -1.31
N THR A 210 -10.29 19.11 -0.10
CA THR A 210 -10.71 19.91 1.06
C THR A 210 -9.57 20.00 2.06
N VAL A 211 -9.12 21.21 2.34
CA VAL A 211 -8.06 21.50 3.32
C VAL A 211 -8.56 22.55 4.29
N GLY A 212 -8.51 22.26 5.59
CA GLY A 212 -8.98 23.21 6.62
C GLY A 212 -10.44 23.63 6.46
N GLY A 213 -11.30 22.75 5.93
CA GLY A 213 -12.71 23.03 5.67
C GLY A 213 -12.98 23.79 4.36
N VAL A 214 -11.96 24.16 3.59
CA VAL A 214 -12.11 24.83 2.28
C VAL A 214 -11.92 23.80 1.18
N SER A 215 -12.93 23.66 0.30
CA SER A 215 -12.91 22.74 -0.84
C SER A 215 -12.51 23.46 -2.12
N GLU A 216 -11.56 22.88 -2.84
CA GLU A 216 -11.13 23.35 -4.16
C GLU A 216 -11.27 22.23 -5.19
N THR A 217 -11.84 22.58 -6.36
CA THR A 217 -11.96 21.66 -7.48
C THR A 217 -10.62 21.58 -8.23
N LEU A 218 -10.09 20.37 -8.36
CA LEU A 218 -8.86 20.09 -9.10
C LEU A 218 -9.16 19.67 -10.54
N VAL A 219 -10.23 18.86 -10.72
CA VAL A 219 -10.69 18.37 -12.03
C VAL A 219 -12.20 18.52 -12.10
N ALA A 220 -12.71 19.04 -13.21
CA ALA A 220 -14.14 19.12 -13.52
C ALA A 220 -14.37 18.62 -14.95
N ASP A 221 -15.31 17.68 -15.13
CA ASP A 221 -15.64 17.05 -16.42
C ASP A 221 -14.43 16.54 -17.22
N GLY A 222 -13.41 16.02 -16.50
CA GLY A 222 -12.15 15.55 -17.07
C GLY A 222 -11.12 16.63 -17.38
N ALA A 223 -11.46 17.91 -17.21
CA ALA A 223 -10.56 19.04 -17.42
C ALA A 223 -9.91 19.49 -16.10
N VAL A 224 -8.61 19.79 -16.14
CA VAL A 224 -7.87 20.30 -14.98
C VAL A 224 -8.26 21.75 -14.70
N VAL A 225 -8.62 22.04 -13.46
CA VAL A 225 -8.91 23.41 -12.99
C VAL A 225 -7.63 23.99 -12.38
N ASN A 226 -7.27 25.21 -12.79
CA ASN A 226 -6.06 25.90 -12.31
C ASN A 226 -4.79 25.01 -12.35
N PRO A 227 -4.33 24.56 -13.54
CA PRO A 227 -3.29 23.55 -13.70
C PRO A 227 -1.96 23.92 -13.02
N ALA A 228 -1.63 25.21 -12.90
CA ALA A 228 -0.40 25.72 -12.31
C ALA A 228 -0.47 25.90 -10.77
N ARG A 229 -1.65 25.79 -10.15
CA ARG A 229 -1.78 25.84 -8.70
C ARG A 229 -1.00 24.67 -8.08
N THR A 230 -0.31 24.93 -6.99
CA THR A 230 0.55 23.94 -6.34
C THR A 230 -0.02 23.47 -5.00
N TRP A 231 0.34 22.25 -4.63
CA TRP A 231 -0.11 21.53 -3.44
C TRP A 231 1.07 20.80 -2.81
N ARG A 232 1.07 20.72 -1.49
CA ARG A 232 2.01 19.87 -0.77
C ARG A 232 1.44 18.45 -0.64
N VAL A 233 2.11 17.49 -1.24
CA VAL A 233 1.65 16.10 -1.37
C VAL A 233 2.64 15.17 -0.69
N THR A 234 2.14 14.28 0.17
CA THR A 234 2.96 13.23 0.79
C THR A 234 2.72 11.88 0.12
N VAL A 235 3.80 11.17 -0.12
CA VAL A 235 3.84 9.76 -0.55
C VAL A 235 5.00 9.07 0.16
N ASN A 236 5.06 7.73 0.11
CA ASN A 236 6.28 7.03 0.53
C ASN A 236 7.41 7.24 -0.50
N ASN A 237 8.67 7.06 -0.09
CA ASN A 237 9.85 7.28 -0.96
C ASN A 237 9.84 6.35 -2.19
N PHE A 238 9.30 5.14 -2.09
CA PHE A 238 9.15 4.24 -3.24
C PHE A 238 8.29 4.89 -4.35
N LEU A 239 7.14 5.48 -4.01
CA LEU A 239 6.32 6.23 -4.97
C LEU A 239 7.00 7.52 -5.44
N ALA A 240 7.63 8.27 -4.51
CA ALA A 240 8.33 9.52 -4.83
C ALA A 240 9.39 9.31 -5.91
N ASP A 241 10.04 8.14 -5.93
CA ASP A 241 11.08 7.76 -6.88
C ASP A 241 10.51 7.01 -8.12
N GLY A 242 9.20 7.03 -8.29
CA GLY A 242 8.51 6.48 -9.47
C GLY A 242 8.22 4.99 -9.39
N GLY A 243 8.20 4.43 -8.19
CA GLY A 243 7.76 3.06 -7.94
C GLY A 243 6.35 2.81 -8.46
N ASP A 244 6.01 1.55 -8.73
CA ASP A 244 4.75 1.15 -9.35
C ASP A 244 4.43 1.89 -10.67
N ALA A 245 5.49 2.36 -11.37
CA ALA A 245 5.44 3.15 -12.60
C ALA A 245 4.80 4.56 -12.46
N PHE A 246 4.67 5.11 -11.24
CA PHE A 246 4.20 6.48 -11.01
C PHE A 246 5.29 7.52 -11.31
N THR A 247 5.74 7.57 -12.56
CA THR A 247 6.85 8.43 -12.99
C THR A 247 6.54 9.92 -12.91
N THR A 248 5.27 10.32 -12.90
CA THR A 248 4.83 11.70 -12.71
C THR A 248 5.31 12.27 -11.37
N LEU A 249 5.35 11.45 -10.32
CA LEU A 249 5.81 11.85 -8.98
C LEU A 249 7.29 12.23 -8.95
N LYS A 250 8.11 11.76 -9.88
CA LYS A 250 9.52 12.18 -10.02
C LYS A 250 9.66 13.68 -10.29
N GLY A 251 8.66 14.29 -10.90
CA GLY A 251 8.60 15.71 -11.19
C GLY A 251 8.27 16.60 -9.97
N GLY A 252 8.02 16.03 -8.80
CA GLY A 252 7.78 16.78 -7.58
C GLY A 252 9.03 17.52 -7.10
N ILE A 253 8.86 18.80 -6.77
CA ILE A 253 9.92 19.70 -6.27
C ILE A 253 9.78 19.94 -4.77
N ASP A 254 10.75 20.62 -4.17
CA ASP A 254 10.78 20.97 -2.73
C ASP A 254 10.55 19.73 -1.85
N ARG A 255 11.23 18.64 -2.15
CA ARG A 255 11.11 17.38 -1.45
C ARG A 255 11.66 17.49 -0.04
N LEU A 256 10.85 17.08 0.93
CA LEU A 256 11.24 16.96 2.34
C LEU A 256 11.02 15.50 2.80
N GLY A 257 12.08 14.88 3.32
CA GLY A 257 12.01 13.58 3.97
C GLY A 257 11.38 13.68 5.35
N GLY A 258 10.51 12.73 5.68
CA GLY A 258 9.79 12.65 6.95
C GLY A 258 10.10 11.36 7.73
N ALA A 259 9.23 11.03 8.67
CA ALA A 259 9.28 9.80 9.46
C ALA A 259 9.18 8.54 8.59
N GLN A 260 9.48 7.39 9.18
CA GLN A 260 9.15 6.11 8.54
C GLN A 260 7.62 5.90 8.53
N ASP A 261 7.14 5.23 7.50
CA ASP A 261 5.71 4.96 7.29
C ASP A 261 5.08 4.19 8.46
N ILE A 262 5.80 3.23 9.06
CA ILE A 262 5.37 2.48 10.23
C ILE A 262 5.27 3.35 11.49
N ASP A 263 6.17 4.31 11.66
CA ASP A 263 6.14 5.24 12.79
C ASP A 263 4.97 6.22 12.66
N ALA A 264 4.72 6.71 11.44
CA ALA A 264 3.55 7.55 11.15
C ALA A 264 2.24 6.81 11.45
N LEU A 265 2.14 5.55 11.03
CA LEU A 265 0.96 4.71 11.29
C LEU A 265 0.77 4.46 12.79
N SER A 266 1.84 4.13 13.51
CA SER A 266 1.81 3.90 14.96
C SER A 266 1.39 5.16 15.72
N ALA A 267 1.93 6.31 15.35
CA ALA A 267 1.57 7.60 15.95
C ALA A 267 0.11 7.98 15.68
N TYR A 268 -0.40 7.70 14.47
CA TYR A 268 -1.79 7.95 14.11
C TYR A 268 -2.75 7.04 14.90
N LEU A 269 -2.45 5.74 14.98
CA LEU A 269 -3.25 4.77 15.73
C LEU A 269 -3.25 5.06 17.23
N ALA A 270 -2.20 5.67 17.78
CA ALA A 270 -2.15 6.06 19.20
C ALA A 270 -3.29 7.02 19.61
N ALA A 271 -3.81 7.82 18.67
CA ALA A 271 -4.97 8.68 18.93
C ALA A 271 -6.27 7.87 19.17
N TYR A 272 -6.31 6.62 18.74
CA TYR A 272 -7.44 5.69 18.88
C TYR A 272 -7.21 4.62 19.94
N LYS A 273 -6.14 4.73 20.72
CA LYS A 273 -5.84 3.80 21.80
C LYS A 273 -6.75 4.05 23.00
N THR A 274 -7.25 2.98 23.62
CA THR A 274 -8.03 3.07 24.87
C THR A 274 -7.32 3.97 25.91
N PRO A 275 -8.00 4.95 26.54
CA PRO A 275 -9.47 5.10 26.67
C PRO A 275 -10.15 5.90 25.54
N ASN A 276 -9.44 6.31 24.50
CA ASN A 276 -10.04 7.00 23.36
C ASN A 276 -10.97 6.07 22.57
N LEU A 277 -11.82 6.66 21.74
CA LEU A 277 -12.66 5.87 20.81
C LEU A 277 -11.78 5.12 19.80
N PRO A 278 -12.10 3.86 19.49
CA PRO A 278 -11.37 3.09 18.48
C PRO A 278 -11.57 3.69 17.09
N TYR A 279 -10.60 3.50 16.19
CA TYR A 279 -10.76 3.86 14.79
C TYR A 279 -11.89 3.05 14.15
N ASP A 280 -12.89 3.74 13.60
CA ASP A 280 -13.98 3.10 12.85
C ASP A 280 -13.84 3.46 11.36
N PRO A 281 -13.57 2.49 10.45
CA PRO A 281 -13.51 2.76 9.02
C PRO A 281 -14.84 3.25 8.43
N LEU A 282 -15.95 3.16 9.16
CA LEU A 282 -17.27 3.66 8.74
C LEU A 282 -17.60 5.03 9.34
N ASP A 283 -16.72 5.65 10.10
CA ASP A 283 -16.93 6.99 10.63
C ASP A 283 -17.13 8.00 9.48
N PRO A 284 -18.29 8.70 9.43
CA PRO A 284 -18.55 9.68 8.38
C PRO A 284 -17.53 10.82 8.30
N SER A 285 -16.90 11.17 9.43
CA SER A 285 -15.87 12.23 9.48
C SER A 285 -14.60 11.89 8.69
N LEU A 286 -14.38 10.60 8.39
CA LEU A 286 -13.28 10.13 7.55
C LEU A 286 -13.52 10.35 6.05
N GLY A 287 -14.65 11.00 5.70
CA GLY A 287 -14.90 11.46 4.34
C GLY A 287 -15.00 10.36 3.29
N LYS A 288 -15.72 9.28 3.56
CA LYS A 288 -15.89 8.12 2.66
C LYS A 288 -17.23 8.13 1.94
N PRO A 289 -17.33 7.52 0.73
CA PRO A 289 -16.23 7.01 -0.08
C PRO A 289 -15.34 8.13 -0.64
N ARG A 290 -14.06 7.86 -0.82
CA ARG A 290 -13.09 8.82 -1.39
C ARG A 290 -12.93 8.66 -2.89
N ILE A 291 -13.22 7.49 -3.38
CA ILE A 291 -13.11 7.11 -4.79
C ILE A 291 -14.49 6.66 -5.26
N VAL A 292 -14.98 7.23 -6.37
CA VAL A 292 -16.24 6.85 -6.99
C VAL A 292 -15.97 6.39 -8.42
N ARG A 293 -16.54 5.27 -8.81
CA ARG A 293 -16.51 4.74 -10.16
C ARG A 293 -17.81 5.07 -10.87
N LEU A 294 -17.74 5.63 -12.07
CA LEU A 294 -18.91 6.07 -12.84
C LEU A 294 -19.38 5.04 -13.88
N ASP A 295 -18.48 4.19 -14.39
CA ASP A 295 -18.87 3.12 -15.32
C ASP A 295 -19.48 1.89 -14.59
N ALA A 296 -20.12 1.00 -15.34
CA ALA A 296 -20.82 -0.17 -14.81
C ALA A 296 -19.91 -1.35 -14.37
N GLY A 297 -18.60 -1.14 -14.24
CA GLY A 297 -17.68 -2.18 -13.84
C GLY A 297 -17.89 -2.63 -12.38
N THR A 298 -17.79 -3.93 -12.13
CA THR A 298 -18.07 -4.56 -10.83
C THR A 298 -16.82 -4.92 -10.03
N THR A 299 -15.63 -4.83 -10.62
CA THR A 299 -14.34 -5.13 -9.97
C THR A 299 -13.36 -4.02 -10.18
N CYS A 300 -12.54 -3.74 -9.16
CA CYS A 300 -11.41 -2.81 -9.26
C CYS A 300 -10.40 -3.34 -10.30
N PRO A 301 -9.99 -2.54 -11.30
CA PRO A 301 -9.11 -2.94 -12.40
C PRO A 301 -7.66 -3.24 -11.98
#